data_4c03cc5b03304d641a22bc3d21a4ed1a
#
_entry.id   4c03cc5b03304d641a22bc3d21a4ed1a
#
_cell.length_a   1.000
_cell.length_b   1.000
_cell.length_c   1.000
_cell.angle_alpha   90.00
_cell.angle_beta   90.00
_cell.angle_gamma   90.00
#
_symmetry.space_group_name_H-M   'P 1'
#
loop_
_entity.id
_entity.type
_entity.pdbx_description
1 polymer ?
#
loop_
_entity_poly.entity_id
_entity_poly.type
_entity_poly.pdbx_seq_one_letter_code
_entity_poly.pdbx_strand_id
1 'polypeptide(L)'
;MFRKITISSVLKCDICGRRAVIYQRYSNRHLCRRHFIEHFERRVKYAIKKYNMIEKGDKIAIALSGGKDSVTLTYVLHKLYGHREDLEFVAITVDEGIEGYRPPTVKIAKKITSELGIEHHIVSFKDHFGMTLDEMVKIGDKKPCTYCGVFRKYLLNKTARELGATKLATGHNLDDEVQTILLNFLQGDIARLARLIPQRVQEGLILRIKPFREVYEKEVVVYGLLHGLPMDMNECPYSYFPVRATVRDFIYEFEEKYPGRKFSIMRSFEALMPCLKEMFPQIELNRCERCGEPTPKKICQACVLLEELKSKNKDK
;
A
#
# COMPACT_ATOMS: atom_id res chain seq x y z
N MET A 1 42.29 10.70 31.02
CA MET A 1 42.41 9.43 30.26
C MET A 1 41.44 9.49 29.07
N PHE A 2 41.93 10.00 27.92
CA PHE A 2 41.08 10.15 26.71
C PHE A 2 40.83 8.78 26.07
N ARG A 3 39.58 8.31 26.10
CA ARG A 3 39.18 7.14 25.30
C ARG A 3 39.35 7.49 23.83
N LYS A 4 40.28 6.80 23.15
CA LYS A 4 40.41 6.83 21.70
C LYS A 4 39.04 6.48 21.10
N ILE A 5 38.41 7.41 20.42
CA ILE A 5 37.24 7.15 19.56
C ILE A 5 37.79 6.30 18.41
N THR A 6 37.59 5.02 18.49
CA THR A 6 37.90 4.08 17.40
C THR A 6 36.93 4.43 16.25
N ILE A 7 37.48 4.93 15.14
CA ILE A 7 36.74 5.14 13.91
C ILE A 7 36.08 3.81 13.58
N SER A 8 34.74 3.77 13.60
CA SER A 8 33.99 2.54 13.32
C SER A 8 34.43 2.01 11.97
N SER A 9 34.90 0.78 11.95
CA SER A 9 35.27 0.09 10.70
C SER A 9 34.09 0.15 9.76
N VAL A 10 34.31 0.69 8.55
CA VAL A 10 33.29 0.77 7.51
C VAL A 10 32.78 -0.65 7.26
N LEU A 11 31.50 -0.90 7.56
CA LEU A 11 30.88 -2.21 7.37
C LEU A 11 30.97 -2.61 5.89
N LYS A 12 31.43 -3.82 5.65
CA LYS A 12 31.65 -4.36 4.30
C LYS A 12 30.53 -5.29 3.89
N CYS A 13 30.23 -5.30 2.61
CA CYS A 13 29.28 -6.23 1.99
C CYS A 13 29.81 -7.66 2.09
N ASP A 14 29.02 -8.56 2.64
CA ASP A 14 29.37 -9.97 2.83
C ASP A 14 29.55 -10.75 1.52
N ILE A 15 29.10 -10.16 0.38
CA ILE A 15 29.24 -10.79 -0.94
C ILE A 15 30.49 -10.33 -1.68
N CYS A 16 30.84 -9.03 -1.58
CA CYS A 16 31.92 -8.47 -2.43
C CYS A 16 32.92 -7.56 -1.73
N GLY A 17 32.83 -7.39 -0.41
CA GLY A 17 33.73 -6.58 0.39
C GLY A 17 33.61 -5.06 0.21
N ARG A 18 32.77 -4.52 -0.72
CA ARG A 18 32.53 -3.09 -0.87
C ARG A 18 31.79 -2.52 0.33
N ARG A 19 31.80 -1.20 0.52
CA ARG A 19 31.04 -0.52 1.58
C ARG A 19 29.58 -0.94 1.55
N ALA A 20 29.08 -1.42 2.71
CA ALA A 20 27.67 -1.75 2.91
C ALA A 20 26.82 -0.50 3.04
N VAL A 21 25.58 -0.56 2.55
CA VAL A 21 24.56 0.50 2.67
C VAL A 21 23.38 0.07 3.56
N ILE A 22 23.25 -1.23 3.83
CA ILE A 22 22.21 -1.78 4.67
C ILE A 22 22.70 -3.04 5.39
N TYR A 23 22.19 -3.23 6.60
CA TYR A 23 22.26 -4.49 7.33
C TYR A 23 20.87 -5.11 7.41
N GLN A 24 20.71 -6.30 6.83
CA GLN A 24 19.48 -7.09 6.86
C GLN A 24 19.52 -8.06 8.04
N ARG A 25 18.89 -7.69 9.15
CA ARG A 25 18.92 -8.48 10.39
C ARG A 25 18.40 -9.91 10.20
N TYR A 26 17.30 -10.06 9.47
CA TYR A 26 16.66 -11.37 9.24
C TYR A 26 17.52 -12.37 8.47
N SER A 27 18.50 -11.90 7.71
CA SER A 27 19.44 -12.73 6.97
C SER A 27 20.86 -12.64 7.52
N ASN A 28 21.08 -11.79 8.53
CA ASN A 28 22.39 -11.47 9.12
C ASN A 28 23.42 -11.06 8.06
N ARG A 29 23.01 -10.21 7.08
CA ARG A 29 23.86 -9.81 5.95
C ARG A 29 24.01 -8.30 5.82
N HIS A 30 25.26 -7.88 5.59
CA HIS A 30 25.57 -6.53 5.14
C HIS A 30 25.63 -6.52 3.61
N LEU A 31 24.89 -5.62 2.96
CA LEU A 31 24.85 -5.53 1.51
C LEU A 31 25.27 -4.13 1.05
N CYS A 32 26.11 -4.09 0.00
CA CYS A 32 26.42 -2.86 -0.73
C CYS A 32 25.24 -2.49 -1.65
N ARG A 33 25.29 -1.26 -2.22
CA ARG A 33 24.25 -0.74 -3.12
C ARG A 33 23.82 -1.75 -4.17
N ARG A 34 24.80 -2.33 -4.92
CA ARG A 34 24.49 -3.28 -6.00
C ARG A 34 23.77 -4.52 -5.50
N HIS A 35 24.35 -5.21 -4.52
CA HIS A 35 23.80 -6.47 -4.02
C HIS A 35 22.47 -6.29 -3.28
N PHE A 36 22.25 -5.12 -2.66
CA PHE A 36 20.98 -4.78 -2.08
C PHE A 36 19.90 -4.56 -3.14
N ILE A 37 20.18 -3.79 -4.19
CA ILE A 37 19.23 -3.55 -5.30
C ILE A 37 18.85 -4.89 -5.96
N GLU A 38 19.85 -5.73 -6.31
CA GLU A 38 19.61 -7.05 -6.89
C GLU A 38 18.76 -7.95 -5.99
N HIS A 39 19.02 -7.91 -4.68
CA HIS A 39 18.26 -8.68 -3.69
C HIS A 39 16.82 -8.19 -3.58
N PHE A 40 16.62 -6.88 -3.48
CA PHE A 40 15.30 -6.26 -3.38
C PHE A 40 14.43 -6.60 -4.62
N GLU A 41 14.95 -6.37 -5.81
CA GLU A 41 14.23 -6.64 -7.06
C GLU A 41 13.90 -8.14 -7.22
N ARG A 42 14.80 -9.02 -6.83
CA ARG A 42 14.54 -10.47 -6.81
C ARG A 42 13.42 -10.83 -5.86
N ARG A 43 13.33 -10.21 -4.68
CA ARG A 43 12.23 -10.43 -3.75
C ARG A 43 10.89 -9.93 -4.29
N VAL A 44 10.87 -8.76 -4.92
CA VAL A 44 9.67 -8.25 -5.59
C VAL A 44 9.22 -9.19 -6.70
N LYS A 45 10.13 -9.63 -7.58
CA LYS A 45 9.84 -10.64 -8.62
C LYS A 45 9.34 -11.95 -8.03
N TYR A 46 9.93 -12.40 -6.94
CA TYR A 46 9.49 -13.61 -6.23
C TYR A 46 8.05 -13.46 -5.72
N ALA A 47 7.71 -12.35 -5.07
CA ALA A 47 6.36 -12.09 -4.58
C ALA A 47 5.34 -12.05 -5.75
N ILE A 48 5.67 -11.33 -6.82
CA ILE A 48 4.82 -11.24 -8.02
C ILE A 48 4.56 -12.65 -8.61
N LYS A 49 5.58 -13.49 -8.72
CA LYS A 49 5.46 -14.86 -9.22
C LYS A 49 4.71 -15.76 -8.23
N LYS A 50 5.07 -15.75 -6.95
CA LYS A 50 4.47 -16.60 -5.90
C LYS A 50 2.95 -16.43 -5.82
N TYR A 51 2.48 -15.20 -5.99
CA TYR A 51 1.07 -14.86 -5.88
C TYR A 51 0.39 -14.61 -7.24
N ASN A 52 1.02 -14.96 -8.35
CA ASN A 52 0.51 -14.76 -9.73
C ASN A 52 -0.09 -13.35 -9.93
N MET A 53 0.64 -12.30 -9.49
CA MET A 53 0.11 -10.93 -9.46
C MET A 53 0.01 -10.28 -10.84
N ILE A 54 0.88 -10.65 -11.77
CA ILE A 54 0.98 -10.06 -13.12
C ILE A 54 0.93 -11.17 -14.16
N GLU A 55 0.01 -11.06 -15.10
CA GLU A 55 -0.20 -11.99 -16.20
C GLU A 55 0.02 -11.29 -17.55
N LYS A 56 0.10 -12.07 -18.62
CA LYS A 56 0.19 -11.52 -19.98
C LYS A 56 -1.10 -10.78 -20.33
N GLY A 57 -0.97 -9.59 -20.90
CA GLY A 57 -2.10 -8.77 -21.31
C GLY A 57 -2.69 -7.90 -20.18
N ASP A 58 -2.07 -7.89 -19.00
CA ASP A 58 -2.57 -7.04 -17.91
C ASP A 58 -2.37 -5.54 -18.18
N LYS A 59 -3.41 -4.76 -17.91
CA LYS A 59 -3.32 -3.33 -17.69
C LYS A 59 -3.35 -3.06 -16.18
N ILE A 60 -2.24 -2.55 -15.66
CA ILE A 60 -2.00 -2.40 -14.22
C ILE A 60 -2.16 -0.95 -13.81
N ALA A 61 -3.21 -0.64 -13.07
CA ALA A 61 -3.34 0.64 -12.39
C ALA A 61 -2.46 0.65 -11.13
N ILE A 62 -1.67 1.70 -10.94
CA ILE A 62 -0.81 1.88 -9.77
C ILE A 62 -1.43 2.96 -8.88
N ALA A 63 -1.82 2.62 -7.65
CA ALA A 63 -2.29 3.59 -6.67
C ALA A 63 -1.11 4.43 -6.16
N LEU A 64 -0.92 5.60 -6.76
CA LEU A 64 0.21 6.49 -6.53
C LEU A 64 -0.19 7.65 -5.62
N SER A 65 0.20 7.59 -4.34
CA SER A 65 -0.11 8.65 -3.37
C SER A 65 0.94 9.77 -3.30
N GLY A 66 2.13 9.58 -3.85
CA GLY A 66 3.29 10.46 -3.71
C GLY A 66 4.16 10.16 -2.49
N GLY A 67 3.71 9.29 -1.59
CA GLY A 67 4.51 8.80 -0.46
C GLY A 67 5.53 7.73 -0.87
N LYS A 68 6.50 7.48 0.01
CA LYS A 68 7.67 6.61 -0.19
C LYS A 68 7.37 5.25 -0.84
N ASP A 69 6.34 4.55 -0.35
CA ASP A 69 6.03 3.20 -0.80
C ASP A 69 5.42 3.19 -2.20
N SER A 70 4.49 4.10 -2.48
CA SER A 70 3.82 4.19 -3.78
C SER A 70 4.73 4.68 -4.90
N VAL A 71 5.61 5.64 -4.62
CA VAL A 71 6.63 6.14 -5.57
C VAL A 71 7.64 5.04 -5.89
N THR A 72 8.15 4.36 -4.85
CA THR A 72 9.07 3.24 -5.03
C THR A 72 8.42 2.10 -5.81
N LEU A 73 7.14 1.78 -5.55
CA LEU A 73 6.39 0.77 -6.31
C LEU A 73 6.29 1.13 -7.79
N THR A 74 5.92 2.37 -8.10
CA THR A 74 5.79 2.86 -9.48
C THR A 74 7.11 2.69 -10.23
N TYR A 75 8.21 3.14 -9.62
CA TYR A 75 9.54 3.00 -10.20
C TYR A 75 9.94 1.54 -10.40
N VAL A 76 9.75 0.68 -9.39
CA VAL A 76 10.14 -0.74 -9.46
C VAL A 76 9.34 -1.49 -10.52
N LEU A 77 8.03 -1.28 -10.60
CA LEU A 77 7.20 -1.93 -11.62
C LEU A 77 7.62 -1.49 -13.02
N HIS A 78 7.81 -0.20 -13.23
CA HIS A 78 8.30 0.32 -14.50
C HIS A 78 9.69 -0.24 -14.85
N LYS A 79 10.64 -0.23 -13.92
CA LYS A 79 12.00 -0.76 -14.14
C LYS A 79 12.01 -2.25 -14.47
N LEU A 80 11.18 -3.05 -13.79
CA LEU A 80 11.18 -4.51 -13.95
C LEU A 80 10.34 -5.01 -15.12
N TYR A 81 9.31 -4.27 -15.50
CA TYR A 81 8.30 -4.75 -16.45
C TYR A 81 7.91 -3.73 -17.53
N GLY A 82 8.37 -2.46 -17.45
CA GLY A 82 8.01 -1.42 -18.40
C GLY A 82 8.50 -1.66 -19.84
N HIS A 83 9.46 -2.58 -20.02
CA HIS A 83 9.93 -3.02 -21.34
C HIS A 83 9.05 -4.10 -21.98
N ARG A 84 8.05 -4.61 -21.26
CA ARG A 84 7.14 -5.64 -21.77
C ARG A 84 5.98 -4.99 -22.55
N GLU A 85 5.93 -5.23 -23.85
CA GLU A 85 4.90 -4.71 -24.76
C GLU A 85 3.51 -5.30 -24.50
N ASP A 86 3.44 -6.44 -23.79
CA ASP A 86 2.19 -7.10 -23.41
C ASP A 86 1.63 -6.60 -22.07
N LEU A 87 2.23 -5.56 -21.47
CA LEU A 87 1.75 -4.95 -20.23
C LEU A 87 1.55 -3.45 -20.40
N GLU A 88 0.49 -2.93 -19.81
CA GLU A 88 0.24 -1.50 -19.72
C GLU A 88 0.28 -1.04 -18.26
N PHE A 89 0.84 0.16 -18.02
CA PHE A 89 0.85 0.79 -16.70
C PHE A 89 0.16 2.15 -16.75
N VAL A 90 -0.73 2.39 -15.79
CA VAL A 90 -1.39 3.68 -15.59
C VAL A 90 -1.33 4.04 -14.10
N ALA A 91 -1.05 5.28 -13.77
CA ALA A 91 -1.04 5.74 -12.38
C ALA A 91 -2.36 6.44 -12.03
N ILE A 92 -2.87 6.17 -10.82
CA ILE A 92 -4.04 6.83 -10.28
C ILE A 92 -3.68 7.48 -8.94
N THR A 93 -3.84 8.80 -8.86
CA THR A 93 -3.71 9.55 -7.61
C THR A 93 -5.09 10.01 -7.17
N VAL A 94 -5.46 9.69 -5.94
CA VAL A 94 -6.65 10.24 -5.30
C VAL A 94 -6.22 11.44 -4.46
N ASP A 95 -6.79 12.59 -4.72
CA ASP A 95 -6.63 13.80 -3.92
C ASP A 95 -7.79 13.92 -2.92
N GLU A 96 -7.51 13.68 -1.67
CA GLU A 96 -8.49 13.77 -0.59
C GLU A 96 -8.77 15.21 -0.15
N GLY A 97 -7.98 16.19 -0.61
CA GLY A 97 -8.11 17.59 -0.23
C GLY A 97 -7.71 17.87 1.21
N ILE A 98 -6.64 17.24 1.69
CA ILE A 98 -6.03 17.51 3.00
C ILE A 98 -5.06 18.67 2.83
N GLU A 99 -5.39 19.81 3.43
CA GLU A 99 -4.60 21.04 3.33
C GLU A 99 -3.16 20.85 3.84
N GLY A 100 -2.19 21.43 3.15
CA GLY A 100 -0.76 21.32 3.48
C GLY A 100 -0.13 19.95 3.21
N TYR A 101 -0.91 18.86 3.19
CA TYR A 101 -0.40 17.50 3.00
C TYR A 101 -0.52 17.00 1.55
N ARG A 102 -1.70 17.18 0.90
CA ARG A 102 -1.91 16.61 -0.45
C ARG A 102 -1.22 17.36 -1.58
N PRO A 103 -1.15 18.70 -1.61
CA PRO A 103 -0.51 19.40 -2.74
C PRO A 103 0.94 18.99 -2.99
N PRO A 104 1.85 18.89 -1.98
CA PRO A 104 3.21 18.38 -2.17
C PRO A 104 3.26 16.95 -2.71
N THR A 105 2.44 16.05 -2.17
CA THR A 105 2.43 14.63 -2.57
C THR A 105 1.90 14.43 -3.99
N VAL A 106 0.90 15.20 -4.41
CA VAL A 106 0.39 15.21 -5.80
C VAL A 106 1.47 15.73 -6.76
N LYS A 107 2.24 16.76 -6.37
CA LYS A 107 3.38 17.26 -7.17
C LYS A 107 4.44 16.18 -7.37
N ILE A 108 4.76 15.41 -6.32
CA ILE A 108 5.68 14.28 -6.41
C ILE A 108 5.13 13.21 -7.36
N ALA A 109 3.85 12.86 -7.24
CA ALA A 109 3.21 11.88 -8.12
C ALA A 109 3.28 12.30 -9.60
N LYS A 110 2.97 13.56 -9.91
CA LYS A 110 3.12 14.12 -11.27
C LYS A 110 4.55 14.04 -11.78
N LYS A 111 5.52 14.36 -10.91
CA LYS A 111 6.94 14.35 -11.29
C LYS A 111 7.39 12.95 -11.68
N ILE A 112 7.16 11.94 -10.83
CA ILE A 112 7.62 10.57 -11.10
C ILE A 112 6.94 9.96 -12.33
N THR A 113 5.65 10.20 -12.55
CA THR A 113 4.95 9.68 -13.74
C THR A 113 5.43 10.33 -15.02
N SER A 114 5.71 11.65 -15.01
CA SER A 114 6.31 12.35 -16.15
C SER A 114 7.71 11.84 -16.48
N GLU A 115 8.56 11.60 -15.46
CA GLU A 115 9.92 11.06 -15.65
C GLU A 115 9.93 9.63 -16.22
N LEU A 116 8.90 8.83 -15.88
CA LEU A 116 8.78 7.44 -16.35
C LEU A 116 7.90 7.27 -17.60
N GLY A 117 7.28 8.36 -18.10
CA GLY A 117 6.36 8.28 -19.24
C GLY A 117 5.09 7.48 -18.96
N ILE A 118 4.63 7.42 -17.70
CA ILE A 118 3.43 6.69 -17.29
C ILE A 118 2.23 7.64 -17.34
N GLU A 119 1.14 7.22 -18.02
CA GLU A 119 -0.13 7.92 -18.02
C GLU A 119 -0.66 8.11 -16.59
N HIS A 120 -1.09 9.34 -16.22
CA HIS A 120 -1.43 9.67 -14.85
C HIS A 120 -2.80 10.33 -14.72
N HIS A 121 -3.70 9.70 -13.99
CA HIS A 121 -5.03 10.21 -13.67
C HIS A 121 -5.09 10.69 -12.22
N ILE A 122 -5.56 11.92 -12.03
CA ILE A 122 -5.77 12.50 -10.70
C ILE A 122 -7.26 12.69 -10.51
N VAL A 123 -7.82 12.09 -9.48
CA VAL A 123 -9.23 12.20 -9.12
C VAL A 123 -9.34 12.77 -7.70
N SER A 124 -10.26 13.70 -7.47
CA SER A 124 -10.37 14.35 -6.17
C SER A 124 -11.69 14.03 -5.46
N PHE A 125 -11.66 14.08 -4.13
CA PHE A 125 -12.87 14.00 -3.32
C PHE A 125 -13.81 15.18 -3.62
N LYS A 126 -13.25 16.38 -3.84
CA LYS A 126 -14.04 17.58 -4.11
C LYS A 126 -14.86 17.43 -5.39
N ASP A 127 -14.25 16.94 -6.47
CA ASP A 127 -14.93 16.78 -7.76
C ASP A 127 -16.00 15.69 -7.73
N HIS A 128 -15.73 14.57 -7.04
CA HIS A 128 -16.63 13.42 -7.05
C HIS A 128 -17.72 13.46 -5.97
N PHE A 129 -17.42 14.05 -4.81
CA PHE A 129 -18.32 14.05 -3.65
C PHE A 129 -18.78 15.45 -3.24
N GLY A 130 -18.24 16.51 -3.88
CA GLY A 130 -18.53 17.90 -3.55
C GLY A 130 -17.85 18.43 -2.30
N MET A 131 -17.05 17.60 -1.59
CA MET A 131 -16.39 17.93 -0.33
C MET A 131 -14.99 17.36 -0.27
N THR A 132 -14.06 18.10 0.33
CA THR A 132 -12.72 17.59 0.72
C THR A 132 -12.81 16.74 1.98
N LEU A 133 -11.76 15.96 2.29
CA LEU A 133 -11.70 15.23 3.57
C LEU A 133 -11.75 16.16 4.77
N ASP A 134 -11.08 17.32 4.69
CA ASP A 134 -11.07 18.31 5.77
C ASP A 134 -12.48 18.87 6.03
N GLU A 135 -13.26 19.11 4.97
CA GLU A 135 -14.68 19.52 5.06
C GLU A 135 -15.53 18.38 5.66
N MET A 136 -15.33 17.13 5.22
CA MET A 136 -16.05 15.97 5.73
C MET A 136 -15.81 15.74 7.24
N VAL A 137 -14.58 15.95 7.70
CA VAL A 137 -14.21 15.81 9.13
C VAL A 137 -14.86 16.88 9.98
N LYS A 138 -15.03 18.10 9.47
CA LYS A 138 -15.70 19.20 10.19
C LYS A 138 -17.21 18.99 10.35
N ILE A 139 -17.84 18.30 9.38
CA ILE A 139 -19.29 18.07 9.34
C ILE A 139 -19.66 16.76 10.03
N GLY A 140 -18.87 15.71 9.80
CA GLY A 140 -19.17 14.35 10.19
C GLY A 140 -18.76 14.02 11.63
N ASP A 141 -19.25 12.89 12.11
CA ASP A 141 -18.99 12.35 13.47
C ASP A 141 -18.05 11.13 13.46
N LYS A 142 -17.71 10.63 12.29
CA LYS A 142 -16.82 9.46 12.18
C LYS A 142 -15.35 9.89 12.13
N LYS A 143 -14.46 8.96 12.47
CA LYS A 143 -13.01 9.18 12.39
C LYS A 143 -12.59 9.51 10.95
N PRO A 144 -11.65 10.45 10.73
CA PRO A 144 -11.21 10.87 9.40
C PRO A 144 -10.83 9.71 8.49
N CYS A 145 -10.11 8.72 9.02
CA CYS A 145 -9.70 7.55 8.25
C CYS A 145 -10.86 6.64 7.82
N THR A 146 -12.03 6.72 8.46
CA THR A 146 -13.24 6.02 8.00
C THR A 146 -13.72 6.60 6.69
N TYR A 147 -13.88 7.91 6.61
CA TYR A 147 -14.23 8.60 5.36
C TYR A 147 -13.16 8.39 4.29
N CYS A 148 -11.91 8.71 4.60
CA CYS A 148 -10.79 8.56 3.68
C CYS A 148 -10.69 7.13 3.13
N GLY A 149 -10.76 6.11 4.00
CA GLY A 149 -10.63 4.71 3.60
C GLY A 149 -11.75 4.22 2.68
N VAL A 150 -12.98 4.67 2.89
CA VAL A 150 -14.14 4.30 2.06
C VAL A 150 -14.09 5.01 0.71
N PHE A 151 -13.99 6.34 0.72
CA PHE A 151 -14.05 7.14 -0.50
C PHE A 151 -12.83 6.93 -1.40
N ARG A 152 -11.62 6.81 -0.84
CA ARG A 152 -10.41 6.51 -1.61
C ARG A 152 -10.48 5.12 -2.27
N LYS A 153 -10.96 4.10 -1.56
CA LYS A 153 -11.15 2.76 -2.15
C LYS A 153 -12.19 2.76 -3.26
N TYR A 154 -13.27 3.52 -3.08
CA TYR A 154 -14.30 3.71 -4.07
C TYR A 154 -13.73 4.33 -5.34
N LEU A 155 -13.04 5.48 -5.24
CA LEU A 155 -12.46 6.17 -6.39
C LEU A 155 -11.40 5.34 -7.09
N LEU A 156 -10.49 4.71 -6.35
CA LEU A 156 -9.47 3.86 -6.95
C LEU A 156 -10.07 2.70 -7.75
N ASN A 157 -11.10 2.02 -7.22
CA ASN A 157 -11.74 0.91 -7.92
C ASN A 157 -12.51 1.39 -9.15
N LYS A 158 -13.30 2.45 -9.00
CA LYS A 158 -14.09 3.05 -10.08
C LYS A 158 -13.18 3.52 -11.21
N THR A 159 -12.20 4.35 -10.92
CA THR A 159 -11.28 4.90 -11.93
C THR A 159 -10.46 3.80 -12.61
N ALA A 160 -9.93 2.83 -11.85
CA ALA A 160 -9.19 1.71 -12.43
C ALA A 160 -10.06 0.90 -13.42
N ARG A 161 -11.34 0.67 -13.09
CA ARG A 161 -12.28 -0.01 -13.99
C ARG A 161 -12.61 0.82 -15.23
N GLU A 162 -12.84 2.12 -15.07
CA GLU A 162 -13.12 3.06 -16.20
C GLU A 162 -11.94 3.15 -17.18
N LEU A 163 -10.71 2.98 -16.66
CA LEU A 163 -9.49 2.92 -17.47
C LEU A 163 -9.22 1.53 -18.07
N GLY A 164 -10.08 0.55 -17.84
CA GLY A 164 -9.90 -0.83 -18.32
C GLY A 164 -8.77 -1.59 -17.63
N ALA A 165 -8.35 -1.16 -16.43
CA ALA A 165 -7.31 -1.88 -15.69
C ALA A 165 -7.82 -3.26 -15.22
N THR A 166 -6.96 -4.26 -15.33
CA THR A 166 -7.21 -5.63 -14.84
C THR A 166 -6.74 -5.83 -13.40
N LYS A 167 -5.72 -5.07 -13.00
CA LYS A 167 -5.09 -5.14 -11.67
C LYS A 167 -4.92 -3.73 -11.09
N LEU A 168 -4.98 -3.64 -9.76
CA LEU A 168 -4.67 -2.41 -9.01
C LEU A 168 -3.50 -2.68 -8.06
N ALA A 169 -2.32 -2.18 -8.40
CA ALA A 169 -1.11 -2.31 -7.59
C ALA A 169 -1.09 -1.28 -6.46
N THR A 170 -0.78 -1.73 -5.25
CA THR A 170 -0.66 -0.88 -4.07
C THR A 170 0.67 -1.10 -3.35
N GLY A 171 1.26 -0.04 -2.79
CA GLY A 171 2.57 -0.05 -2.13
C GLY A 171 2.60 -0.71 -0.75
N HIS A 172 1.59 -1.49 -0.37
CA HIS A 172 1.60 -2.18 0.92
C HIS A 172 2.77 -3.18 0.98
N ASN A 173 3.54 -3.07 2.05
CA ASN A 173 4.74 -3.86 2.29
C ASN A 173 4.52 -4.94 3.36
N LEU A 174 5.56 -5.70 3.71
CA LEU A 174 5.49 -6.76 4.71
C LEU A 174 5.06 -6.25 6.09
N ASP A 175 5.51 -5.07 6.48
CA ASP A 175 5.16 -4.45 7.75
C ASP A 175 3.66 -4.13 7.83
N ASP A 176 3.08 -3.61 6.76
CA ASP A 176 1.63 -3.35 6.65
C ASP A 176 0.78 -4.63 6.72
N GLU A 177 1.24 -5.69 6.03
CA GLU A 177 0.56 -6.98 6.03
C GLU A 177 0.55 -7.59 7.44
N VAL A 178 1.71 -7.66 8.10
CA VAL A 178 1.87 -8.23 9.44
C VAL A 178 1.08 -7.43 10.48
N GLN A 179 1.15 -6.09 10.44
CA GLN A 179 0.34 -5.22 11.30
C GLN A 179 -1.16 -5.51 11.12
N THR A 180 -1.60 -5.65 9.86
CA THR A 180 -3.03 -5.87 9.57
C THR A 180 -3.48 -7.27 10.00
N ILE A 181 -2.66 -8.29 9.82
CA ILE A 181 -2.92 -9.66 10.28
C ILE A 181 -3.08 -9.68 11.80
N LEU A 182 -2.09 -9.16 12.54
CA LEU A 182 -2.12 -9.14 14.00
C LEU A 182 -3.26 -8.28 14.54
N LEU A 183 -3.51 -7.12 13.94
CA LEU A 183 -4.60 -6.24 14.36
C LEU A 183 -5.97 -6.94 14.26
N ASN A 184 -6.25 -7.60 13.13
CA ASN A 184 -7.52 -8.33 12.96
C ASN A 184 -7.61 -9.54 13.91
N PHE A 185 -6.51 -10.24 14.12
CA PHE A 185 -6.45 -11.37 15.05
C PHE A 185 -6.71 -10.92 16.51
N LEU A 186 -6.04 -9.86 16.96
CA LEU A 186 -6.22 -9.31 18.31
C LEU A 186 -7.61 -8.71 18.54
N GLN A 187 -8.27 -8.26 17.48
CA GLN A 187 -9.65 -7.75 17.55
C GLN A 187 -10.71 -8.85 17.42
N GLY A 188 -10.31 -10.11 17.19
CA GLY A 188 -11.25 -11.21 16.95
C GLY A 188 -12.00 -11.12 15.62
N ASP A 189 -11.57 -10.24 14.69
CA ASP A 189 -12.24 -10.05 13.38
C ASP A 189 -11.70 -11.03 12.33
N ILE A 190 -12.05 -12.31 12.50
CA ILE A 190 -11.61 -13.39 11.61
C ILE A 190 -12.18 -13.23 10.20
N ALA A 191 -13.40 -12.70 10.07
CA ALA A 191 -13.99 -12.42 8.77
C ALA A 191 -13.19 -11.36 8.00
N ARG A 192 -12.67 -10.35 8.69
CA ARG A 192 -11.78 -9.35 8.08
C ARG A 192 -10.40 -9.93 7.76
N LEU A 193 -9.88 -10.82 8.61
CA LEU A 193 -8.64 -11.55 8.36
C LEU A 193 -8.75 -12.37 7.06
N ALA A 194 -9.86 -13.08 6.85
CA ALA A 194 -10.13 -13.83 5.62
C ALA A 194 -10.13 -12.96 4.34
N ARG A 195 -10.44 -11.66 4.46
CA ARG A 195 -10.39 -10.72 3.32
C ARG A 195 -8.98 -10.32 2.89
N LEU A 196 -7.95 -10.64 3.67
CA LEU A 196 -6.56 -10.37 3.33
C LEU A 196 -5.96 -11.42 2.38
N ILE A 197 -6.68 -12.51 2.11
CA ILE A 197 -6.25 -13.56 1.18
C ILE A 197 -5.98 -12.95 -0.19
N PRO A 198 -4.77 -13.15 -0.78
CA PRO A 198 -4.45 -12.66 -2.11
C PRO A 198 -5.36 -13.22 -3.18
N GLN A 199 -5.53 -12.47 -4.28
CA GLN A 199 -6.29 -12.90 -5.46
C GLN A 199 -7.75 -13.27 -5.20
N ARG A 200 -8.38 -12.57 -4.27
CA ARG A 200 -9.82 -12.68 -4.10
C ARG A 200 -10.51 -11.93 -5.24
N VAL A 201 -10.80 -12.64 -6.33
CA VAL A 201 -11.52 -12.08 -7.48
C VAL A 201 -13.00 -11.94 -7.09
N GLN A 202 -13.57 -10.75 -7.29
CA GLN A 202 -14.99 -10.49 -7.13
C GLN A 202 -15.46 -9.65 -8.32
N GLU A 203 -16.56 -10.04 -8.95
CA GLU A 203 -17.08 -9.33 -10.10
C GLU A 203 -17.31 -7.85 -9.83
N GLY A 204 -16.87 -7.01 -10.75
CA GLY A 204 -16.95 -5.55 -10.65
C GLY A 204 -15.87 -4.89 -9.76
N LEU A 205 -15.08 -5.66 -9.01
CA LEU A 205 -13.92 -5.16 -8.28
C LEU A 205 -12.63 -5.47 -9.04
N ILE A 206 -11.75 -4.48 -9.12
CA ILE A 206 -10.41 -4.68 -9.69
C ILE A 206 -9.54 -5.45 -8.69
N LEU A 207 -8.88 -6.50 -9.17
CA LEU A 207 -8.01 -7.33 -8.36
C LEU A 207 -6.82 -6.52 -7.83
N ARG A 208 -6.70 -6.45 -6.50
CA ARG A 208 -5.58 -5.74 -5.86
C ARG A 208 -4.37 -6.62 -5.73
N ILE A 209 -3.23 -6.11 -6.18
CA ILE A 209 -1.93 -6.74 -6.04
C ILE A 209 -1.02 -5.91 -5.13
N LYS A 210 -0.12 -6.60 -4.40
CA LYS A 210 0.78 -6.00 -3.42
C LYS A 210 2.21 -6.50 -3.64
N PRO A 211 2.93 -5.95 -4.62
CA PRO A 211 4.26 -6.45 -4.98
C PRO A 211 5.28 -6.41 -3.84
N PHE A 212 5.09 -5.54 -2.85
CA PHE A 212 5.99 -5.40 -1.69
C PHE A 212 5.62 -6.26 -0.46
N ARG A 213 4.58 -7.12 -0.56
CA ARG A 213 4.14 -7.89 0.62
C ARG A 213 5.20 -8.82 1.24
N GLU A 214 6.27 -9.12 0.52
CA GLU A 214 7.42 -9.91 1.00
C GLU A 214 8.65 -9.04 1.30
N VAL A 215 8.54 -7.71 1.29
CA VAL A 215 9.62 -6.76 1.43
C VAL A 215 9.40 -5.89 2.66
N TYR A 216 10.43 -5.70 3.48
CA TYR A 216 10.37 -4.82 4.65
C TYR A 216 10.20 -3.35 4.25
N GLU A 217 9.43 -2.60 5.02
CA GLU A 217 9.26 -1.14 4.83
C GLU A 217 10.61 -0.42 4.76
N LYS A 218 11.55 -0.75 5.66
CA LYS A 218 12.90 -0.21 5.66
C LYS A 218 13.63 -0.43 4.33
N GLU A 219 13.45 -1.58 3.71
CA GLU A 219 14.09 -1.92 2.43
C GLU A 219 13.47 -1.10 1.28
N VAL A 220 12.15 -0.86 1.31
CA VAL A 220 11.47 0.02 0.35
C VAL A 220 12.05 1.43 0.41
N VAL A 221 12.21 1.98 1.61
CA VAL A 221 12.80 3.31 1.82
C VAL A 221 14.23 3.37 1.31
N VAL A 222 15.09 2.42 1.71
CA VAL A 222 16.50 2.39 1.28
C VAL A 222 16.62 2.26 -0.23
N TYR A 223 15.78 1.43 -0.85
CA TYR A 223 15.77 1.28 -2.32
C TYR A 223 15.43 2.61 -3.01
N GLY A 224 14.38 3.29 -2.55
CA GLY A 224 14.00 4.60 -3.09
C GLY A 224 15.10 5.66 -2.94
N LEU A 225 15.74 5.74 -1.77
CA LEU A 225 16.85 6.66 -1.51
C LEU A 225 18.06 6.38 -2.41
N LEU A 226 18.42 5.10 -2.62
CA LEU A 226 19.52 4.73 -3.49
C LEU A 226 19.27 5.05 -4.96
N HIS A 227 18.03 5.21 -5.38
CA HIS A 227 17.64 5.62 -6.73
C HIS A 227 17.33 7.12 -6.84
N GLY A 228 17.44 7.88 -5.73
CA GLY A 228 17.16 9.32 -5.72
C GLY A 228 15.70 9.67 -6.03
N LEU A 229 14.75 8.77 -5.68
CA LEU A 229 13.35 8.97 -6.00
C LEU A 229 12.77 10.15 -5.19
N PRO A 230 11.93 10.99 -5.81
CA PRO A 230 11.20 12.02 -5.10
C PRO A 230 10.11 11.37 -4.23
N MET A 231 10.31 11.35 -2.92
CA MET A 231 9.38 10.68 -1.99
C MET A 231 8.99 11.63 -0.87
N ASP A 232 7.70 11.68 -0.53
CA ASP A 232 7.27 12.30 0.71
C ASP A 232 7.39 11.29 1.87
N MET A 233 8.02 11.74 2.96
CA MET A 233 8.22 10.97 4.18
C MET A 233 7.29 11.41 5.31
N ASN A 234 6.45 12.42 5.08
CA ASN A 234 5.54 12.94 6.08
C ASN A 234 4.37 11.99 6.30
N GLU A 235 3.96 11.85 7.55
CA GLU A 235 2.74 11.13 7.89
C GLU A 235 1.52 12.02 7.68
N CYS A 236 0.40 11.40 7.28
CA CYS A 236 -0.88 12.08 7.16
C CYS A 236 -1.29 12.68 8.52
N PRO A 237 -1.73 13.94 8.61
CA PRO A 237 -2.12 14.57 9.88
C PRO A 237 -3.30 13.85 10.57
N TYR A 238 -4.07 13.05 9.82
CA TYR A 238 -5.16 12.24 10.35
C TYR A 238 -4.76 10.79 10.67
N SER A 239 -3.48 10.41 10.59
CA SER A 239 -3.02 9.01 10.70
C SER A 239 -3.04 8.43 12.11
N TYR A 240 -3.46 9.18 13.12
CA TYR A 240 -3.42 8.74 14.51
C TYR A 240 -4.44 7.63 14.81
N PHE A 241 -3.96 6.39 14.89
CA PHE A 241 -4.68 5.19 15.33
C PHE A 241 -3.96 4.54 16.50
N PRO A 242 -4.35 4.80 17.76
CA PRO A 242 -3.62 4.30 18.93
C PRO A 242 -3.39 2.79 18.90
N VAL A 243 -4.41 1.99 18.60
CA VAL A 243 -4.28 0.53 18.57
C VAL A 243 -3.32 0.06 17.48
N ARG A 244 -3.36 0.68 16.28
CA ARG A 244 -2.44 0.33 15.20
C ARG A 244 -1.00 0.74 15.52
N ALA A 245 -0.81 1.89 16.17
CA ALA A 245 0.50 2.34 16.63
C ALA A 245 1.08 1.34 17.65
N THR A 246 0.30 0.93 18.65
CA THR A 246 0.72 -0.07 19.64
C THR A 246 1.12 -1.40 18.98
N VAL A 247 0.33 -1.89 18.01
CA VAL A 247 0.65 -3.14 17.29
C VAL A 247 1.92 -2.96 16.45
N ARG A 248 2.11 -1.80 15.81
CA ARG A 248 3.31 -1.47 15.05
C ARG A 248 4.55 -1.50 15.94
N ASP A 249 4.50 -0.81 17.06
CA ASP A 249 5.62 -0.69 17.99
C ASP A 249 5.98 -2.05 18.58
N PHE A 250 4.99 -2.85 18.98
CA PHE A 250 5.19 -4.24 19.39
C PHE A 250 5.89 -5.08 18.33
N ILE A 251 5.46 -4.98 17.06
CA ILE A 251 6.07 -5.74 15.95
C ILE A 251 7.52 -5.30 15.73
N TYR A 252 7.82 -4.01 15.84
CA TYR A 252 9.17 -3.50 15.66
C TYR A 252 10.10 -4.00 16.78
N GLU A 253 9.69 -3.88 18.04
CA GLU A 253 10.46 -4.40 19.19
C GLU A 253 10.67 -5.91 19.08
N PHE A 254 9.62 -6.64 18.74
CA PHE A 254 9.69 -8.09 18.59
C PHE A 254 10.61 -8.53 17.45
N GLU A 255 10.53 -7.86 16.28
CA GLU A 255 11.40 -8.13 15.15
C GLU A 255 12.85 -7.74 15.43
N GLU A 256 13.06 -6.67 16.21
CA GLU A 256 14.40 -6.27 16.61
C GLU A 256 15.05 -7.30 17.53
N LYS A 257 14.30 -7.87 18.46
CA LYS A 257 14.76 -8.91 19.37
C LYS A 257 14.89 -10.28 18.68
N TYR A 258 13.96 -10.58 17.77
CA TYR A 258 13.86 -11.87 17.09
C TYR A 258 13.72 -11.67 15.56
N PRO A 259 14.81 -11.42 14.83
CA PRO A 259 14.78 -11.11 13.42
C PRO A 259 14.12 -12.21 12.56
N GLY A 260 13.31 -11.80 11.56
CA GLY A 260 12.62 -12.72 10.65
C GLY A 260 11.23 -13.14 11.11
N ARG A 261 10.72 -12.64 12.25
CA ARG A 261 9.41 -13.01 12.78
C ARG A 261 8.25 -12.47 11.93
N LYS A 262 8.45 -11.36 11.25
CA LYS A 262 7.45 -10.89 10.26
C LYS A 262 7.17 -11.93 9.18
N PHE A 263 8.21 -12.59 8.66
CA PHE A 263 8.00 -13.70 7.72
C PHE A 263 7.31 -14.92 8.37
N SER A 264 7.59 -15.19 9.66
CA SER A 264 6.92 -16.28 10.36
C SER A 264 5.42 -16.03 10.50
N ILE A 265 5.02 -14.79 10.84
CA ILE A 265 3.61 -14.38 10.93
C ILE A 265 2.93 -14.52 9.55
N MET A 266 3.61 -14.07 8.48
CA MET A 266 3.10 -14.24 7.11
C MET A 266 2.89 -15.71 6.76
N ARG A 267 3.86 -16.59 7.01
CA ARG A 267 3.74 -18.03 6.74
C ARG A 267 2.61 -18.68 7.55
N SER A 268 2.46 -18.30 8.82
CA SER A 268 1.35 -18.80 9.65
C SER A 268 0.00 -18.39 9.09
N PHE A 269 -0.13 -17.13 8.67
CA PHE A 269 -1.34 -16.66 8.00
C PHE A 269 -1.59 -17.41 6.68
N GLU A 270 -0.56 -17.61 5.87
CA GLU A 270 -0.68 -18.35 4.60
C GLU A 270 -1.12 -19.81 4.82
N ALA A 271 -0.62 -20.46 5.86
CA ALA A 271 -1.05 -21.81 6.23
C ALA A 271 -2.53 -21.88 6.64
N LEU A 272 -3.08 -20.81 7.22
CA LEU A 272 -4.49 -20.71 7.60
C LEU A 272 -5.42 -20.35 6.43
N MET A 273 -4.89 -19.83 5.31
CA MET A 273 -5.72 -19.35 4.19
C MET A 273 -6.71 -20.38 3.64
N PRO A 274 -6.38 -21.68 3.47
CA PRO A 274 -7.34 -22.67 2.99
C PRO A 274 -8.57 -22.77 3.90
N CYS A 275 -8.36 -22.90 5.21
CA CYS A 275 -9.45 -22.96 6.20
C CYS A 275 -10.26 -21.67 6.23
N LEU A 276 -9.59 -20.51 6.15
CA LEU A 276 -10.28 -19.21 6.11
C LEU A 276 -11.13 -19.04 4.85
N LYS A 277 -10.72 -19.57 3.71
CA LYS A 277 -11.53 -19.56 2.46
C LYS A 277 -12.79 -20.38 2.61
N GLU A 278 -12.69 -21.53 3.24
CA GLU A 278 -13.82 -22.44 3.48
C GLU A 278 -14.81 -21.83 4.49
N MET A 279 -14.31 -21.33 5.62
CA MET A 279 -15.16 -20.73 6.67
C MET A 279 -15.84 -19.43 6.24
N PHE A 280 -15.20 -18.64 5.37
CA PHE A 280 -15.68 -17.33 4.91
C PHE A 280 -15.70 -17.30 3.37
N PRO A 281 -16.64 -17.96 2.72
CA PRO A 281 -16.76 -17.94 1.27
C PRO A 281 -16.99 -16.53 0.75
N GLN A 282 -16.76 -16.34 -0.55
CA GLN A 282 -16.99 -15.05 -1.18
C GLN A 282 -18.48 -14.71 -1.15
N ILE A 283 -18.77 -13.49 -0.73
CA ILE A 283 -20.14 -12.94 -0.78
C ILE A 283 -20.35 -12.41 -2.19
N GLU A 284 -21.47 -12.76 -2.79
CA GLU A 284 -21.90 -12.18 -4.06
C GLU A 284 -22.09 -10.66 -3.90
N LEU A 285 -21.64 -9.92 -4.89
CA LEU A 285 -21.79 -8.48 -4.92
C LEU A 285 -22.97 -8.11 -5.82
N ASN A 286 -23.85 -7.28 -5.28
CA ASN A 286 -24.89 -6.60 -6.03
C ASN A 286 -24.37 -5.27 -6.59
N ARG A 287 -25.17 -4.60 -7.40
CA ARG A 287 -24.95 -3.22 -7.80
C ARG A 287 -25.65 -2.29 -6.82
N CYS A 288 -24.92 -1.26 -6.36
CA CYS A 288 -25.51 -0.22 -5.50
C CYS A 288 -26.68 0.46 -6.22
N GLU A 289 -27.86 0.52 -5.59
CA GLU A 289 -29.06 1.13 -6.17
C GLU A 289 -28.88 2.62 -6.49
N ARG A 290 -27.85 3.30 -5.93
CA ARG A 290 -27.60 4.74 -6.15
C ARG A 290 -26.50 5.03 -7.16
N CYS A 291 -25.38 4.33 -7.09
CA CYS A 291 -24.20 4.66 -7.91
C CYS A 291 -23.73 3.52 -8.82
N GLY A 292 -24.37 2.33 -8.76
CA GLY A 292 -24.01 1.18 -9.58
C GLY A 292 -22.71 0.46 -9.18
N GLU A 293 -21.99 0.94 -8.17
CA GLU A 293 -20.75 0.29 -7.72
C GLU A 293 -21.01 -1.04 -7.02
N PRO A 294 -20.08 -2.02 -7.13
CA PRO A 294 -20.22 -3.32 -6.48
C PRO A 294 -20.32 -3.20 -4.97
N THR A 295 -21.26 -3.89 -4.37
CA THR A 295 -21.50 -3.86 -2.93
C THR A 295 -22.24 -5.12 -2.46
N PRO A 296 -21.96 -5.65 -1.25
CA PRO A 296 -22.74 -6.75 -0.68
C PRO A 296 -24.11 -6.30 -0.12
N LYS A 297 -24.38 -4.98 -0.13
CA LYS A 297 -25.62 -4.36 0.40
C LYS A 297 -26.40 -3.71 -0.73
N LYS A 298 -27.65 -3.31 -0.48
CA LYS A 298 -28.47 -2.52 -1.43
C LYS A 298 -27.78 -1.18 -1.75
N ILE A 299 -27.22 -0.51 -0.75
CA ILE A 299 -26.51 0.77 -0.91
C ILE A 299 -25.06 0.59 -0.43
N CYS A 300 -24.11 1.04 -1.25
CA CYS A 300 -22.70 0.95 -0.90
C CYS A 300 -22.32 1.92 0.22
N GLN A 301 -21.25 1.59 0.94
CA GLN A 301 -20.83 2.37 2.10
C GLN A 301 -20.46 3.82 1.75
N ALA A 302 -19.96 4.08 0.53
CA ALA A 302 -19.67 5.43 0.08
C ALA A 302 -20.95 6.28 -0.05
N CYS A 303 -22.00 5.72 -0.66
CA CYS A 303 -23.28 6.41 -0.76
C CYS A 303 -23.93 6.67 0.61
N VAL A 304 -23.88 5.70 1.53
CA VAL A 304 -24.38 5.88 2.91
C VAL A 304 -23.66 7.03 3.62
N LEU A 305 -22.32 7.02 3.60
CA LEU A 305 -21.54 8.08 4.26
C LEU A 305 -21.73 9.45 3.61
N LEU A 306 -21.87 9.51 2.28
CA LEU A 306 -22.09 10.76 1.56
C LEU A 306 -23.45 11.37 1.92
N GLU A 307 -24.49 10.53 2.09
CA GLU A 307 -25.81 10.98 2.48
C GLU A 307 -25.84 11.49 3.92
N GLU A 308 -25.21 10.75 4.86
CA GLU A 308 -25.04 11.20 6.24
C GLU A 308 -24.35 12.58 6.31
N LEU A 309 -23.31 12.81 5.49
CA LEU A 309 -22.62 14.09 5.44
C LEU A 309 -23.49 15.20 4.84
N LYS A 310 -24.24 14.91 3.77
CA LYS A 310 -25.12 15.89 3.12
C LYS A 310 -26.28 16.32 4.00
N SER A 311 -26.89 15.40 4.76
CA SER A 311 -27.95 15.74 5.72
C SER A 311 -27.44 16.68 6.80
N LYS A 312 -26.32 16.34 7.43
CA LYS A 312 -25.68 17.17 8.47
C LYS A 312 -25.21 18.55 8.00
N ASN A 313 -24.90 18.68 6.69
CA ASN A 313 -24.50 19.97 6.12
C ASN A 313 -25.68 20.89 5.81
N LYS A 314 -26.91 20.34 5.73
CA LYS A 314 -28.13 21.13 5.55
C LYS A 314 -28.66 21.70 6.86
N ASP A 315 -28.32 21.04 7.99
CA ASP A 315 -28.78 21.40 9.33
C ASP A 315 -27.87 22.44 10.00
N LYS A 316 -26.80 22.88 9.32
CA LYS A 316 -25.88 23.95 9.72
C LYS A 316 -26.09 25.20 8.84
#